data_ff2837246cd8d0e4903cdd340d727af4
#
_entry.id   ff2837246cd8d0e4903cdd340d727af4
#
_cell.length_a   1.000
_cell.length_b   1.000
_cell.length_c   1.000
_cell.angle_alpha   90.00
_cell.angle_beta   90.00
_cell.angle_gamma   90.00
#
_symmetry.space_group_name_H-M   'P 1'
#
loop_
_entity.id
_entity.type
_entity.pdbx_description
1 polymer ?
#
loop_
_entity_poly.entity_id
_entity_poly.type
_entity_poly.pdbx_seq_one_letter_code
_entity_poly.pdbx_strand_id
1 'polypeptide(L)'
;MHDQRTVRELARQYDRLAGQYDAAMDRIERWLLGDWRAWAAHQAVGRTLEIAIGTGRTLPSYRPGIVLIGIDVSLGMLRVAQRRARAYGRPVTLLRADAQALPLRDASVDTVLSILSLCTIPDDQQALREAYRVLRPGGRLILVEHVRSDRRLLGLAQRLIEPLSVRFAHDHLAREPLPMVVANGFQVLHEQRRLAGIVQRILAVKPS
;
A
#
# COMPACT_ATOMS: atom_id res chain seq x y z
N MET A 1 15.47 8.80 -12.52
CA MET A 1 14.68 10.04 -12.66
C MET A 1 13.22 9.64 -12.61
N HIS A 2 12.48 10.03 -11.54
CA HIS A 2 11.06 9.67 -11.35
C HIS A 2 10.25 10.06 -12.57
N ASP A 3 9.46 9.13 -13.10
CA ASP A 3 8.52 9.44 -14.17
C ASP A 3 7.30 10.18 -13.60
N GLN A 4 7.49 11.49 -13.41
CA GLN A 4 6.45 12.43 -12.95
C GLN A 4 5.22 12.45 -13.86
N ARG A 5 5.36 12.01 -15.11
CA ARG A 5 4.25 11.94 -16.06
C ARG A 5 3.33 10.80 -15.67
N THR A 6 3.87 9.60 -15.45
CA THR A 6 3.10 8.43 -15.03
C THR A 6 2.38 8.67 -13.70
N VAL A 7 3.04 9.30 -12.70
CA VAL A 7 2.40 9.65 -11.42
C VAL A 7 1.20 10.59 -11.61
N ARG A 8 1.30 11.59 -12.51
CA ARG A 8 0.18 12.51 -12.81
C ARG A 8 -0.97 11.81 -13.53
N GLU A 9 -0.66 10.89 -14.44
CA GLU A 9 -1.66 10.08 -15.14
C GLU A 9 -2.41 9.18 -14.15
N LEU A 10 -1.70 8.51 -13.26
CA LEU A 10 -2.24 7.72 -12.17
C LEU A 10 -3.18 8.55 -11.27
N ALA A 11 -2.72 9.70 -10.81
CA ALA A 11 -3.52 10.60 -9.99
C ALA A 11 -4.85 10.97 -10.67
N ARG A 12 -4.81 11.33 -11.97
CA ARG A 12 -6.02 11.66 -12.75
C ARG A 12 -6.95 10.46 -12.91
N GLN A 13 -6.40 9.26 -13.09
CA GLN A 13 -7.19 8.03 -13.20
C GLN A 13 -7.94 7.77 -11.90
N TYR A 14 -7.25 7.77 -10.76
CA TYR A 14 -7.86 7.57 -9.46
C TYR A 14 -8.79 8.72 -9.03
N ASP A 15 -8.54 9.95 -9.45
CA ASP A 15 -9.47 11.08 -9.24
C ASP A 15 -10.83 10.79 -9.90
N ARG A 16 -10.85 10.24 -11.13
CA ARG A 16 -12.09 9.87 -11.82
C ARG A 16 -12.81 8.68 -11.18
N LEU A 17 -12.06 7.73 -10.64
CA LEU A 17 -12.60 6.50 -10.05
C LEU A 17 -13.08 6.70 -8.61
N ALA A 18 -12.61 7.73 -7.90
CA ALA A 18 -12.77 7.89 -6.45
C ALA A 18 -14.21 7.74 -5.94
N GLY A 19 -15.20 8.25 -6.71
CA GLY A 19 -16.60 8.18 -6.30
C GLY A 19 -17.23 6.79 -6.40
N GLN A 20 -16.70 5.93 -7.25
CA GLN A 20 -17.24 4.58 -7.52
C GLN A 20 -16.30 3.47 -7.03
N TYR A 21 -15.09 3.84 -6.58
CA TYR A 21 -14.02 2.90 -6.24
C TYR A 21 -14.45 1.85 -5.22
N ASP A 22 -15.09 2.28 -4.14
CA ASP A 22 -15.49 1.37 -3.07
C ASP A 22 -16.52 0.34 -3.54
N ALA A 23 -17.53 0.78 -4.31
CA ALA A 23 -18.54 -0.11 -4.85
C ALA A 23 -17.95 -1.16 -5.81
N ALA A 24 -16.98 -0.74 -6.64
CA ALA A 24 -16.28 -1.63 -7.56
C ALA A 24 -15.37 -2.63 -6.82
N MET A 25 -14.66 -2.17 -5.79
CA MET A 25 -13.64 -2.97 -5.10
C MET A 25 -14.19 -3.82 -3.95
N ASP A 26 -15.37 -3.53 -3.44
CA ASP A 26 -15.90 -4.13 -2.20
C ASP A 26 -15.95 -5.66 -2.23
N ARG A 27 -16.45 -6.21 -3.32
CA ARG A 27 -16.59 -7.66 -3.50
C ARG A 27 -15.24 -8.33 -3.76
N ILE A 28 -14.42 -7.67 -4.59
CA ILE A 28 -13.09 -8.15 -4.98
C ILE A 28 -12.19 -8.18 -3.75
N GLU A 29 -12.11 -7.09 -2.98
CA GLU A 29 -11.26 -7.01 -1.81
C GLU A 29 -11.68 -7.97 -0.70
N ARG A 30 -12.98 -8.13 -0.43
CA ARG A 30 -13.43 -9.11 0.56
C ARG A 30 -13.00 -10.53 0.21
N TRP A 31 -13.08 -10.89 -1.06
CA TRP A 31 -12.61 -12.19 -1.53
C TRP A 31 -11.09 -12.30 -1.48
N LEU A 32 -10.38 -11.27 -1.94
CA LEU A 32 -8.93 -11.24 -2.09
C LEU A 32 -8.24 -11.18 -0.73
N LEU A 33 -8.64 -10.27 0.14
CA LEU A 33 -7.97 -9.98 1.41
C LEU A 33 -8.60 -10.72 2.61
N GLY A 34 -9.90 -11.00 2.61
CA GLY A 34 -10.57 -11.49 3.81
C GLY A 34 -10.37 -10.52 4.98
N ASP A 35 -9.75 -10.99 6.06
CA ASP A 35 -9.42 -10.23 7.27
C ASP A 35 -8.04 -9.54 7.25
N TRP A 36 -7.27 -9.69 6.17
CA TRP A 36 -5.88 -9.24 6.13
C TRP A 36 -5.72 -7.72 6.20
N ARG A 37 -6.72 -6.94 5.74
CA ARG A 37 -6.74 -5.49 5.96
C ARG A 37 -6.81 -5.14 7.45
N ALA A 38 -7.68 -5.80 8.19
CA ALA A 38 -7.79 -5.62 9.64
C ALA A 38 -6.53 -6.12 10.35
N TRP A 39 -6.00 -7.28 9.94
CA TRP A 39 -4.73 -7.78 10.45
C TRP A 39 -3.61 -6.73 10.29
N ALA A 40 -3.46 -6.15 9.10
CA ALA A 40 -2.43 -5.15 8.82
C ALA A 40 -2.58 -3.91 9.73
N ALA A 41 -3.79 -3.37 9.84
CA ALA A 41 -4.08 -2.23 10.73
C ALA A 41 -3.79 -2.55 12.21
N HIS A 42 -4.01 -3.79 12.64
CA HIS A 42 -3.74 -4.22 14.01
C HIS A 42 -2.25 -4.41 14.33
N GLN A 43 -1.38 -4.57 13.32
CA GLN A 43 0.07 -4.60 13.50
C GLN A 43 0.68 -3.19 13.65
N ALA A 44 -0.07 -2.15 13.26
CA ALA A 44 0.39 -0.78 13.35
C ALA A 44 0.56 -0.34 14.82
N VAL A 45 1.62 0.43 15.07
CA VAL A 45 1.93 1.02 16.39
C VAL A 45 2.35 2.48 16.21
N GLY A 46 2.09 3.28 17.23
CA GLY A 46 2.57 4.65 17.32
C GLY A 46 2.17 5.55 16.16
N ARG A 47 3.13 6.32 15.65
CA ARG A 47 2.95 7.19 14.48
C ARG A 47 3.03 6.36 13.20
N THR A 48 1.91 6.18 12.54
CA THR A 48 1.74 5.30 11.39
C THR A 48 1.54 6.10 10.12
N LEU A 49 2.32 5.79 9.08
CA LEU A 49 2.13 6.23 7.71
C LEU A 49 1.42 5.13 6.91
N GLU A 50 0.26 5.42 6.33
CA GLU A 50 -0.36 4.58 5.31
C GLU A 50 -0.06 5.16 3.93
N ILE A 51 0.68 4.41 3.11
CA ILE A 51 1.03 4.74 1.72
C ILE A 51 -0.16 4.38 0.83
N ALA A 52 -0.53 5.28 -0.09
CA ALA A 52 -1.67 5.16 -0.99
C ALA A 52 -2.95 4.77 -0.21
N ILE A 53 -3.31 5.59 0.78
CA ILE A 53 -4.47 5.36 1.66
C ILE A 53 -5.78 5.22 0.88
N GLY A 54 -5.84 5.71 -0.36
CA GLY A 54 -7.00 5.66 -1.23
C GLY A 54 -8.22 6.32 -0.61
N THR A 55 -9.34 5.61 -0.60
CA THR A 55 -10.59 6.06 0.02
C THR A 55 -10.61 5.88 1.55
N GLY A 56 -9.51 5.44 2.17
CA GLY A 56 -9.41 5.24 3.61
C GLY A 56 -10.12 3.99 4.12
N ARG A 57 -10.18 2.93 3.34
CA ARG A 57 -10.86 1.66 3.71
C ARG A 57 -10.27 1.00 4.96
N THR A 58 -9.03 1.29 5.29
CA THR A 58 -8.32 0.77 6.48
C THR A 58 -8.69 1.53 7.76
N LEU A 59 -9.19 2.77 7.66
CA LEU A 59 -9.45 3.65 8.79
C LEU A 59 -10.27 3.02 9.93
N PRO A 60 -11.35 2.26 9.67
CA PRO A 60 -12.14 1.63 10.73
C PRO A 60 -11.40 0.56 11.53
N SER A 61 -10.34 -0.02 10.94
CA SER A 61 -9.62 -1.16 11.51
C SER A 61 -8.44 -0.78 12.40
N TYR A 62 -8.02 0.48 12.39
CA TYR A 62 -6.93 0.91 13.27
C TYR A 62 -7.35 0.90 14.74
N ARG A 63 -6.44 0.45 15.60
CA ARG A 63 -6.64 0.50 17.06
C ARG A 63 -6.69 1.95 17.55
N PRO A 64 -7.36 2.23 18.68
CA PRO A 64 -7.25 3.52 19.36
C PRO A 64 -5.78 3.88 19.68
N GLY A 65 -5.45 5.18 19.69
CA GLY A 65 -4.11 5.65 20.04
C GLY A 65 -3.11 5.70 18.88
N ILE A 66 -3.45 5.19 17.70
CA ILE A 66 -2.62 5.36 16.50
C ILE A 66 -2.68 6.80 16.00
N VAL A 67 -1.51 7.44 15.84
CA VAL A 67 -1.37 8.74 15.17
C VAL A 67 -1.19 8.51 13.68
N LEU A 68 -2.26 8.69 12.91
CA LEU A 68 -2.31 8.27 11.51
C LEU A 68 -1.99 9.42 10.54
N ILE A 69 -1.08 9.14 9.62
CA ILE A 69 -0.79 9.94 8.43
C ILE A 69 -1.15 9.08 7.23
N GLY A 70 -1.99 9.58 6.33
CA GLY A 70 -2.31 8.91 5.07
C GLY A 70 -1.84 9.74 3.90
N ILE A 71 -1.17 9.13 2.95
CA ILE A 71 -0.78 9.79 1.70
C ILE A 71 -1.45 9.12 0.49
N ASP A 72 -1.75 9.94 -0.50
CA ASP A 72 -2.19 9.48 -1.82
C ASP A 72 -1.85 10.53 -2.88
N VAL A 73 -1.62 10.13 -4.13
CA VAL A 73 -1.39 11.06 -5.23
C VAL A 73 -2.69 11.69 -5.73
N SER A 74 -3.84 11.02 -5.50
CA SER A 74 -5.17 11.44 -5.92
C SER A 74 -5.87 12.29 -4.85
N LEU A 75 -6.22 13.51 -5.21
CA LEU A 75 -7.07 14.37 -4.36
C LEU A 75 -8.49 13.83 -4.24
N GLY A 76 -9.00 13.18 -5.29
CA GLY A 76 -10.32 12.54 -5.27
C GLY A 76 -10.41 11.47 -4.18
N MET A 77 -9.40 10.58 -4.13
CA MET A 77 -9.29 9.56 -3.09
C MET A 77 -9.20 10.18 -1.69
N LEU A 78 -8.33 11.15 -1.49
CA LEU A 78 -8.16 11.82 -0.19
C LEU A 78 -9.44 12.51 0.29
N ARG A 79 -10.25 13.08 -0.61
CA ARG A 79 -11.56 13.65 -0.24
C ARG A 79 -12.53 12.57 0.27
N VAL A 80 -12.52 11.39 -0.32
CA VAL A 80 -13.33 10.25 0.16
C VAL A 80 -12.80 9.78 1.52
N ALA A 81 -11.48 9.62 1.66
CA ALA A 81 -10.84 9.25 2.93
C ALA A 81 -11.18 10.25 4.05
N GLN A 82 -11.18 11.56 3.75
CA GLN A 82 -11.53 12.60 4.72
C GLN A 82 -12.98 12.49 5.19
N ARG A 83 -13.94 12.22 4.28
CA ARG A 83 -15.33 12.00 4.65
C ARG A 83 -15.47 10.76 5.53
N ARG A 84 -14.78 9.67 5.17
CA ARG A 84 -14.77 8.43 5.95
C ARG A 84 -14.16 8.64 7.33
N ALA A 85 -13.03 9.32 7.43
CA ALA A 85 -12.39 9.65 8.69
C ALA A 85 -13.34 10.38 9.66
N ARG A 86 -14.07 11.36 9.15
CA ARG A 86 -15.10 12.09 9.91
C ARG A 86 -16.25 11.17 10.35
N ALA A 87 -16.75 10.32 9.47
CA ALA A 87 -17.85 9.40 9.75
C ALA A 87 -17.50 8.39 10.86
N TYR A 88 -16.23 7.97 10.93
CA TYR A 88 -15.76 7.05 11.97
C TYR A 88 -15.13 7.75 13.19
N GLY A 89 -15.15 9.10 13.24
CA GLY A 89 -14.52 9.86 14.33
C GLY A 89 -13.01 9.57 14.45
N ARG A 90 -12.35 9.24 13.31
CA ARG A 90 -10.93 8.84 13.28
C ARG A 90 -10.05 10.01 12.83
N PRO A 91 -9.28 10.63 13.74
CA PRO A 91 -8.32 11.67 13.34
C PRO A 91 -7.26 11.08 12.39
N VAL A 92 -7.03 11.76 11.28
CA VAL A 92 -5.99 11.41 10.30
C VAL A 92 -5.45 12.67 9.64
N THR A 93 -4.14 12.76 9.50
CA THR A 93 -3.49 13.78 8.66
C THR A 93 -3.40 13.25 7.24
N LEU A 94 -4.11 13.86 6.29
CA LEU A 94 -4.10 13.46 4.90
C LEU A 94 -3.21 14.41 4.09
N LEU A 95 -2.27 13.85 3.33
CA LEU A 95 -1.33 14.60 2.51
C LEU A 95 -1.39 14.08 1.05
N ARG A 96 -1.47 15.00 0.10
CA ARG A 96 -1.22 14.64 -1.29
C ARG A 96 0.27 14.51 -1.51
N ALA A 97 0.76 13.28 -1.72
CA ALA A 97 2.18 12.99 -1.87
C ALA A 97 2.43 11.75 -2.73
N ASP A 98 3.62 11.71 -3.32
CA ASP A 98 4.15 10.55 -4.02
C ASP A 98 4.94 9.68 -3.02
N ALA A 99 4.62 8.39 -2.99
CA ALA A 99 5.33 7.43 -2.13
C ALA A 99 6.82 7.29 -2.48
N GLN A 100 7.21 7.66 -3.68
CA GLN A 100 8.60 7.65 -4.16
C GLN A 100 9.42 8.86 -3.66
N ALA A 101 8.76 9.86 -3.04
CA ALA A 101 9.38 11.06 -2.48
C ALA A 101 8.53 11.56 -1.30
N LEU A 102 8.62 10.87 -0.17
CA LEU A 102 7.79 11.14 1.02
C LEU A 102 8.14 12.49 1.66
N PRO A 103 7.16 13.39 1.88
CA PRO A 103 7.40 14.68 2.53
C PRO A 103 7.52 14.54 4.07
N LEU A 104 8.25 13.54 4.52
CA LEU A 104 8.47 13.22 5.91
C LEU A 104 9.98 13.17 6.19
N ARG A 105 10.36 13.53 7.42
CA ARG A 105 11.75 13.45 7.88
C ARG A 105 12.18 11.99 8.04
N ASP A 106 13.47 11.77 7.98
CA ASP A 106 14.09 10.49 8.33
C ASP A 106 13.70 10.08 9.75
N ALA A 107 13.53 8.78 9.97
CA ALA A 107 13.25 8.19 11.27
C ALA A 107 12.12 8.92 12.05
N SER A 108 11.01 9.27 11.36
CA SER A 108 9.92 10.07 11.94
C SER A 108 8.63 9.30 12.20
N VAL A 109 8.52 8.05 11.75
CA VAL A 109 7.35 7.20 11.97
C VAL A 109 7.73 5.85 12.58
N ASP A 110 6.80 5.27 13.33
CA ASP A 110 6.97 3.95 13.97
C ASP A 110 6.48 2.81 13.09
N THR A 111 5.54 3.11 12.18
CA THR A 111 4.97 2.12 11.25
C THR A 111 4.80 2.74 9.86
N VAL A 112 5.13 1.97 8.82
CA VAL A 112 4.68 2.20 7.44
C VAL A 112 3.81 1.04 7.02
N LEU A 113 2.63 1.34 6.44
CA LEU A 113 1.65 0.36 5.98
C LEU A 113 1.29 0.63 4.53
N SER A 114 1.20 -0.43 3.71
CA SER A 114 0.74 -0.40 2.32
C SER A 114 -0.18 -1.60 2.06
N ILE A 115 -1.34 -1.35 1.44
CA ILE A 115 -2.30 -2.41 1.10
C ILE A 115 -2.78 -2.24 -0.34
N LEU A 116 -2.47 -3.22 -1.19
CA LEU A 116 -2.82 -3.26 -2.61
C LEU A 116 -2.42 -1.97 -3.35
N SER A 117 -1.20 -1.51 -3.11
CA SER A 117 -0.74 -0.24 -3.66
C SER A 117 0.65 -0.27 -4.30
N LEU A 118 1.58 -1.10 -3.81
CA LEU A 118 2.91 -1.21 -4.42
C LEU A 118 2.84 -1.65 -5.89
N CYS A 119 1.84 -2.43 -6.26
CA CYS A 119 1.61 -2.87 -7.63
C CYS A 119 1.34 -1.72 -8.60
N THR A 120 0.83 -0.58 -8.13
CA THR A 120 0.51 0.60 -8.96
C THR A 120 1.54 1.73 -8.85
N ILE A 121 2.45 1.70 -7.88
CA ILE A 121 3.51 2.69 -7.74
C ILE A 121 4.56 2.45 -8.84
N PRO A 122 4.92 3.45 -9.68
CA PRO A 122 5.84 3.24 -10.80
C PRO A 122 7.19 2.66 -10.41
N ASP A 123 7.87 3.22 -9.41
CA ASP A 123 9.10 2.70 -8.82
C ASP A 123 8.84 2.23 -7.38
N ASP A 124 8.41 0.98 -7.26
CA ASP A 124 8.14 0.34 -5.97
C ASP A 124 9.41 0.17 -5.12
N GLN A 125 10.57 -0.01 -5.75
CA GLN A 125 11.85 -0.02 -5.07
C GLN A 125 12.15 1.33 -4.39
N GLN A 126 11.90 2.44 -5.10
CA GLN A 126 12.09 3.76 -4.52
C GLN A 126 11.09 4.02 -3.38
N ALA A 127 9.84 3.57 -3.52
CA ALA A 127 8.86 3.69 -2.45
C ALA A 127 9.29 2.89 -1.19
N LEU A 128 9.89 1.71 -1.36
CA LEU A 128 10.44 0.94 -0.25
C LEU A 128 11.69 1.60 0.38
N ARG A 129 12.56 2.24 -0.43
CA ARG A 129 13.68 3.05 0.11
C ARG A 129 13.17 4.22 0.94
N GLU A 130 12.14 4.92 0.48
CA GLU A 130 11.51 6.00 1.22
C GLU A 130 10.83 5.49 2.51
N ALA A 131 10.13 4.36 2.44
CA ALA A 131 9.57 3.70 3.62
C ALA A 131 10.65 3.37 4.66
N TYR A 132 11.78 2.83 4.21
CA TYR A 132 12.93 2.55 5.07
C TYR A 132 13.51 3.83 5.69
N ARG A 133 13.66 4.90 4.88
CA ARG A 133 14.19 6.19 5.34
C ARG A 133 13.35 6.80 6.45
N VAL A 134 12.02 6.85 6.26
CA VAL A 134 11.13 7.52 7.23
C VAL A 134 10.86 6.70 8.49
N LEU A 135 11.05 5.37 8.43
CA LEU A 135 10.94 4.50 9.60
C LEU A 135 12.08 4.73 10.58
N ARG A 136 11.74 4.77 11.86
CA ARG A 136 12.71 4.71 12.97
C ARG A 136 13.39 3.36 13.01
N PRO A 137 14.61 3.26 13.57
CA PRO A 137 15.18 1.98 13.99
C PRO A 137 14.15 1.21 14.86
N GLY A 138 13.98 -0.08 14.63
CA GLY A 138 12.92 -0.89 15.24
C GLY A 138 11.51 -0.67 14.68
N GLY A 139 11.30 0.28 13.74
CA GLY A 139 10.02 0.57 13.12
C GLY A 139 9.53 -0.54 12.20
N ARG A 140 8.21 -0.66 12.04
CA ARG A 140 7.53 -1.74 11.31
C ARG A 140 7.17 -1.35 9.89
N LEU A 141 7.47 -2.24 8.94
CA LEU A 141 6.89 -2.23 7.59
C LEU A 141 5.83 -3.32 7.50
N ILE A 142 4.63 -2.94 7.06
CA ILE A 142 3.49 -3.86 6.91
C ILE A 142 2.99 -3.75 5.48
N LEU A 143 3.01 -4.87 4.76
CA LEU A 143 2.56 -4.95 3.39
C LEU A 143 1.46 -6.00 3.25
N VAL A 144 0.43 -5.70 2.48
CA VAL A 144 -0.56 -6.68 2.01
C VAL A 144 -0.78 -6.39 0.53
N GLU A 145 -0.21 -7.23 -0.32
CA GLU A 145 -0.14 -6.94 -1.76
C GLU A 145 -0.61 -8.14 -2.59
N HIS A 146 -1.16 -7.89 -3.77
CA HIS A 146 -1.24 -8.94 -4.76
C HIS A 146 0.15 -9.11 -5.41
N VAL A 147 0.50 -10.38 -5.67
CA VAL A 147 1.85 -10.74 -6.10
C VAL A 147 1.80 -11.83 -7.16
N ARG A 148 2.93 -12.09 -7.77
CA ARG A 148 3.05 -13.25 -8.66
C ARG A 148 2.79 -14.54 -7.89
N SER A 149 1.94 -15.40 -8.46
CA SER A 149 1.64 -16.72 -7.90
C SER A 149 2.89 -17.60 -7.83
N ASP A 150 2.99 -18.39 -6.78
CA ASP A 150 3.95 -19.48 -6.63
C ASP A 150 3.60 -20.72 -7.51
N ARG A 151 2.35 -20.79 -8.02
CA ARG A 151 1.90 -21.82 -8.97
C ARG A 151 2.41 -21.48 -10.37
N ARG A 152 3.27 -22.31 -10.94
CA ARG A 152 3.94 -22.05 -12.25
C ARG A 152 3.01 -21.63 -13.37
N LEU A 153 1.89 -22.32 -13.56
CA LEU A 153 0.93 -22.02 -14.63
C LEU A 153 0.22 -20.66 -14.38
N LEU A 154 -0.17 -20.40 -13.14
CA LEU A 154 -0.86 -19.15 -12.80
C LEU A 154 0.10 -17.95 -12.87
N GLY A 155 1.34 -18.10 -12.38
CA GLY A 155 2.37 -17.08 -12.50
C GLY A 155 2.78 -16.79 -13.96
N LEU A 156 2.74 -17.79 -14.84
CA LEU A 156 2.93 -17.60 -16.28
C LEU A 156 1.76 -16.82 -16.87
N ALA A 157 0.52 -17.18 -16.55
CA ALA A 157 -0.67 -16.48 -17.00
C ALA A 157 -0.66 -14.99 -16.55
N GLN A 158 -0.27 -14.72 -15.29
CA GLN A 158 -0.12 -13.34 -14.80
C GLN A 158 0.89 -12.57 -15.66
N ARG A 159 2.06 -13.14 -15.98
CA ARG A 159 3.08 -12.50 -16.84
C ARG A 159 2.57 -12.20 -18.24
N LEU A 160 1.76 -13.08 -18.83
CA LEU A 160 1.19 -12.88 -20.16
C LEU A 160 0.15 -11.76 -20.18
N ILE A 161 -0.60 -11.58 -19.10
CA ILE A 161 -1.65 -10.56 -18.97
C ILE A 161 -1.07 -9.22 -18.49
N GLU A 162 0.07 -9.21 -17.79
CA GLU A 162 0.67 -8.03 -17.17
C GLU A 162 0.83 -6.84 -18.12
N PRO A 163 1.32 -6.97 -19.38
CA PRO A 163 1.43 -5.81 -20.28
C PRO A 163 0.09 -5.11 -20.52
N LEU A 164 -1.00 -5.88 -20.55
CA LEU A 164 -2.35 -5.36 -20.71
C LEU A 164 -2.83 -4.65 -19.44
N SER A 165 -2.59 -5.27 -18.27
CA SER A 165 -2.92 -4.69 -16.96
C SER A 165 -2.16 -3.37 -16.72
N VAL A 166 -0.87 -3.34 -17.01
CA VAL A 166 -0.05 -2.13 -16.89
C VAL A 166 -0.55 -1.04 -17.84
N ARG A 167 -0.87 -1.38 -19.11
CA ARG A 167 -1.35 -0.42 -20.09
C ARG A 167 -2.68 0.24 -19.72
N PHE A 168 -3.62 -0.51 -19.15
CA PHE A 168 -4.99 -0.04 -18.88
C PHE A 168 -5.24 0.35 -17.42
N ALA A 169 -4.54 -0.29 -16.47
CA ALA A 169 -4.77 -0.12 -15.04
C ALA A 169 -3.54 0.40 -14.28
N HIS A 170 -2.37 0.50 -14.92
CA HIS A 170 -1.08 0.73 -14.25
C HIS A 170 -0.79 -0.28 -13.13
N ASP A 171 -1.28 -1.50 -13.29
CA ASP A 171 -1.24 -2.54 -12.27
C ASP A 171 -0.29 -3.67 -12.66
N HIS A 172 0.78 -3.82 -11.90
CA HIS A 172 1.83 -4.83 -12.11
C HIS A 172 1.48 -6.12 -11.37
N LEU A 173 0.91 -7.10 -12.08
CA LEU A 173 0.41 -8.36 -11.52
C LEU A 173 1.50 -9.33 -11.06
N ALA A 174 2.73 -9.18 -11.56
CA ALA A 174 3.83 -10.12 -11.32
C ALA A 174 4.93 -9.59 -10.39
N ARG A 175 4.66 -8.52 -9.64
CA ARG A 175 5.61 -7.97 -8.65
C ARG A 175 5.83 -8.96 -7.50
N GLU A 176 7.04 -8.93 -6.96
CA GLU A 176 7.46 -9.72 -5.80
C GLU A 176 8.09 -8.80 -4.74
N PRO A 177 7.31 -8.27 -3.79
CA PRO A 177 7.81 -7.31 -2.80
C PRO A 177 8.79 -7.94 -1.81
N LEU A 178 8.69 -9.23 -1.49
CA LEU A 178 9.54 -9.85 -0.46
C LEU A 178 11.04 -9.75 -0.73
N PRO A 179 11.58 -10.08 -1.93
CA PRO A 179 12.99 -9.87 -2.23
C PRO A 179 13.42 -8.41 -2.12
N MET A 180 12.56 -7.48 -2.51
CA MET A 180 12.84 -6.04 -2.43
C MET A 180 12.87 -5.54 -0.99
N VAL A 181 11.99 -6.04 -0.12
CA VAL A 181 11.97 -5.75 1.32
C VAL A 181 13.31 -6.17 1.95
N VAL A 182 13.77 -7.39 1.66
CA VAL A 182 15.06 -7.89 2.16
C VAL A 182 16.24 -7.08 1.60
N ALA A 183 16.23 -6.78 0.29
CA ALA A 183 17.28 -6.01 -0.36
C ALA A 183 17.40 -4.56 0.17
N ASN A 184 16.31 -4.00 0.69
CA ASN A 184 16.30 -2.68 1.35
C ASN A 184 16.73 -2.73 2.83
N GLY A 185 17.18 -3.88 3.34
CA GLY A 185 17.72 -4.02 4.69
C GLY A 185 16.68 -4.29 5.78
N PHE A 186 15.43 -4.56 5.43
CA PHE A 186 14.42 -4.97 6.40
C PHE A 186 14.63 -6.42 6.86
N GLN A 187 14.39 -6.66 8.13
CA GLN A 187 14.28 -8.00 8.69
C GLN A 187 12.84 -8.46 8.66
N VAL A 188 12.55 -9.52 7.92
CA VAL A 188 11.22 -10.10 7.83
C VAL A 188 10.91 -10.90 9.08
N LEU A 189 9.82 -10.56 9.79
CA LEU A 189 9.33 -11.24 10.98
C LEU A 189 8.24 -12.26 10.67
N HIS A 190 7.39 -11.94 9.67
CA HIS A 190 6.29 -12.80 9.27
C HIS A 190 6.01 -12.60 7.79
N GLU A 191 5.76 -13.72 7.10
CA GLU A 191 5.32 -13.75 5.71
C GLU A 191 4.27 -14.82 5.55
N GLN A 192 3.22 -14.53 4.80
CA GLN A 192 2.20 -15.51 4.44
C GLN A 192 1.61 -15.20 3.09
N ARG A 193 1.28 -16.27 2.33
CA ARG A 193 0.56 -16.19 1.06
C ARG A 193 -0.78 -16.88 1.14
N ARG A 194 -1.73 -16.45 0.33
CA ARG A 194 -3.06 -17.06 0.17
C ARG A 194 -3.51 -17.03 -1.29
N LEU A 195 -4.64 -17.71 -1.59
CA LEU A 195 -5.23 -17.76 -2.93
C LEU A 195 -4.22 -18.20 -4.00
N ALA A 196 -3.67 -19.41 -3.85
CA ALA A 196 -2.64 -19.93 -4.76
C ALA A 196 -1.44 -18.98 -4.91
N GLY A 197 -1.05 -18.31 -3.83
CA GLY A 197 0.11 -17.44 -3.76
C GLY A 197 -0.06 -16.05 -4.37
N ILE A 198 -1.25 -15.67 -4.86
CA ILE A 198 -1.48 -14.37 -5.52
C ILE A 198 -1.64 -13.19 -4.55
N VAL A 199 -1.84 -13.46 -3.26
CA VAL A 199 -1.85 -12.42 -2.22
C VAL A 199 -0.82 -12.77 -1.17
N GLN A 200 -0.02 -11.76 -0.80
CA GLN A 200 1.04 -11.88 0.20
C GLN A 200 0.86 -10.81 1.27
N ARG A 201 1.06 -11.19 2.53
CA ARG A 201 1.25 -10.25 3.64
C ARG A 201 2.65 -10.42 4.22
N ILE A 202 3.25 -9.29 4.54
CA ILE A 202 4.61 -9.21 5.11
C ILE A 202 4.55 -8.28 6.33
N LEU A 203 5.13 -8.73 7.44
CA LEU A 203 5.52 -7.90 8.56
C LEU A 203 7.04 -7.94 8.66
N ALA A 204 7.66 -6.78 8.53
CA ALA A 204 9.11 -6.64 8.64
C ALA A 204 9.46 -5.47 9.56
N VAL A 205 10.70 -5.42 10.02
CA VAL A 205 11.22 -4.34 10.86
C VAL A 205 12.49 -3.76 10.25
N LYS A 206 12.67 -2.45 10.44
CA LYS A 206 13.97 -1.81 10.21
C LYS A 206 14.87 -2.16 11.39
N PRO A 207 16.03 -2.80 11.19
CA PRO A 207 16.97 -3.09 12.28
C PRO A 207 17.35 -1.83 13.08
N SER A 208 17.73 -2.05 14.35
CA SER A 208 18.19 -1.00 15.25
C SER A 208 19.57 -0.47 14.90
#